data_0b5d8a472e69d541d2a0c1d29918694e
#
_entry.id   0b5d8a472e69d541d2a0c1d29918694e
#
_cell.length_a   1.000
_cell.length_b   1.000
_cell.length_c   1.000
_cell.angle_alpha   90.00
_cell.angle_beta   90.00
_cell.angle_gamma   90.00
#
_symmetry.space_group_name_H-M   'P 1'
#
loop_
_entity.id
_entity.type
_entity.pdbx_description
1 polymer ?
#
loop_
_entity_poly.entity_id
_entity_poly.type
_entity_poly.pdbx_seq_one_letter_code
_entity_poly.pdbx_strand_id
1 'polypeptide(L)'
;MIQQRVTKYIEKEHLFSLDAKVLIALSGGADSVALLCILHTAGYHCEAAHCNFHLRGEESDRDELFVRQLCKRTGIHLHTIDFNTTQYAKEKQISIEMAARELRYDWFEKTRKECQADVIAVAHHQDDSVETILLNLIRGTGITGLLGIRPRNGAIVRPLLCVNREDIIHYLESIGQDYVTDSTNLEDEYTRNKIRLNLLPLMQEINPSVKKNLIDTSNYLNDVATIYNKCIEETKNNIVTTEGIRISDLVKEPAPEAILFEILHPLGFNSAQIKDIAFSLHSQPGKQFCSKKWRVIKDREFFLIEAIESRNEVLPPFQIIKEEKEYTPDFLIPRDKGIAC
;
A
#
# COMPACT_ATOMS: atom_id res chain seq x y z
N MET A 1 -27.76 -6.48 1.80
CA MET A 1 -27.30 -5.52 2.83
C MET A 1 -25.79 -5.42 2.76
N ILE A 2 -25.19 -4.26 3.05
CA ILE A 2 -23.75 -4.01 3.00
C ILE A 2 -22.96 -4.97 3.91
N GLN A 3 -23.45 -5.23 5.12
CA GLN A 3 -22.86 -6.17 6.08
C GLN A 3 -22.60 -7.56 5.47
N GLN A 4 -23.59 -8.13 4.78
CA GLN A 4 -23.43 -9.43 4.12
C GLN A 4 -22.41 -9.42 2.97
N ARG A 5 -22.26 -8.28 2.26
CA ARG A 5 -21.22 -8.13 1.22
C ARG A 5 -19.85 -8.12 1.86
N VAL A 6 -19.69 -7.38 2.97
CA VAL A 6 -18.43 -7.25 3.67
C VAL A 6 -18.02 -8.57 4.33
N THR A 7 -18.93 -9.28 5.03
CA THR A 7 -18.61 -10.59 5.63
C THR A 7 -18.24 -11.63 4.58
N LYS A 8 -18.99 -11.73 3.48
CA LYS A 8 -18.63 -12.61 2.36
C LYS A 8 -17.28 -12.26 1.74
N TYR A 9 -16.94 -10.97 1.68
CA TYR A 9 -15.66 -10.53 1.17
C TYR A 9 -14.51 -10.92 2.11
N ILE A 10 -14.69 -10.74 3.43
CA ILE A 10 -13.71 -11.19 4.44
C ILE A 10 -13.44 -12.70 4.30
N GLU A 11 -14.47 -13.51 4.14
CA GLU A 11 -14.37 -14.95 3.94
C GLU A 11 -13.67 -15.31 2.60
N LYS A 12 -14.12 -14.70 1.49
CA LYS A 12 -13.58 -14.93 0.15
C LYS A 12 -12.10 -14.61 0.05
N GLU A 13 -11.69 -13.47 0.59
CA GLU A 13 -10.31 -12.99 0.55
C GLU A 13 -9.45 -13.51 1.73
N HIS A 14 -10.01 -14.39 2.57
CA HIS A 14 -9.35 -14.97 3.75
C HIS A 14 -8.68 -13.90 4.64
N LEU A 15 -9.40 -12.76 4.88
CA LEU A 15 -8.83 -11.64 5.61
C LEU A 15 -8.60 -11.97 7.09
N PHE A 16 -9.58 -12.56 7.74
CA PHE A 16 -9.51 -13.05 9.12
C PHE A 16 -10.73 -13.93 9.44
N SER A 17 -10.61 -14.77 10.49
CA SER A 17 -11.70 -15.62 10.97
C SER A 17 -12.64 -14.85 11.91
N LEU A 18 -13.81 -15.44 12.24
CA LEU A 18 -14.75 -14.83 13.17
C LEU A 18 -14.18 -14.70 14.60
N ASP A 19 -13.31 -15.63 14.99
CA ASP A 19 -12.66 -15.64 16.31
C ASP A 19 -11.48 -14.66 16.41
N ALA A 20 -11.08 -14.06 15.28
CA ALA A 20 -9.94 -13.14 15.26
C ALA A 20 -10.26 -11.84 16.01
N LYS A 21 -9.26 -11.35 16.73
CA LYS A 21 -9.30 -10.03 17.35
C LYS A 21 -8.84 -8.98 16.35
N VAL A 22 -9.68 -7.99 16.08
CA VAL A 22 -9.47 -6.98 15.04
C VAL A 22 -9.23 -5.61 15.67
N LEU A 23 -8.07 -5.01 15.39
CA LEU A 23 -7.78 -3.62 15.73
C LEU A 23 -8.24 -2.73 14.57
N ILE A 24 -9.23 -1.88 14.80
CA ILE A 24 -9.82 -1.01 13.78
C ILE A 24 -9.17 0.37 13.82
N ALA A 25 -8.56 0.80 12.71
CA ALA A 25 -8.07 2.16 12.54
C ALA A 25 -9.25 3.13 12.41
N LEU A 26 -9.57 3.84 13.48
CA LEU A 26 -10.77 4.67 13.62
C LEU A 26 -10.42 6.16 13.59
N SER A 27 -10.64 6.83 12.45
CA SER A 27 -10.41 8.27 12.33
C SER A 27 -11.60 9.13 12.77
N GLY A 28 -12.80 8.56 12.86
CA GLY A 28 -14.06 9.27 13.08
C GLY A 28 -14.83 9.59 11.79
N GLY A 29 -14.18 9.54 10.64
CA GLY A 29 -14.82 9.72 9.33
C GLY A 29 -15.72 8.56 8.95
N ALA A 30 -16.64 8.80 8.00
CA ALA A 30 -17.71 7.87 7.61
C ALA A 30 -17.20 6.45 7.36
N ASP A 31 -16.11 6.28 6.60
CA ASP A 31 -15.61 4.96 6.22
C ASP A 31 -15.15 4.16 7.44
N SER A 32 -14.39 4.79 8.33
CA SER A 32 -13.88 4.14 9.54
C SER A 32 -14.98 3.83 10.55
N VAL A 33 -15.97 4.71 10.67
CA VAL A 33 -17.17 4.49 11.50
C VAL A 33 -18.01 3.35 10.96
N ALA A 34 -18.24 3.32 9.64
CA ALA A 34 -18.97 2.22 9.00
C ALA A 34 -18.25 0.88 9.19
N LEU A 35 -16.93 0.84 9.02
CA LEU A 35 -16.14 -0.37 9.25
C LEU A 35 -16.34 -0.87 10.68
N LEU A 36 -16.22 0.02 11.68
CA LEU A 36 -16.45 -0.32 13.09
C LEU A 36 -17.85 -0.91 13.31
N CYS A 37 -18.89 -0.22 12.83
CA CYS A 37 -20.27 -0.64 13.01
C CYS A 37 -20.56 -1.99 12.32
N ILE A 38 -20.05 -2.20 11.10
CA ILE A 38 -20.22 -3.44 10.34
C ILE A 38 -19.58 -4.62 11.07
N LEU A 39 -18.31 -4.49 11.47
CA LEU A 39 -17.59 -5.58 12.12
C LEU A 39 -18.13 -5.88 13.51
N HIS A 40 -18.43 -4.86 14.30
CA HIS A 40 -19.03 -5.02 15.62
C HIS A 40 -20.40 -5.71 15.57
N THR A 41 -21.27 -5.26 14.67
CA THR A 41 -22.62 -5.85 14.49
C THR A 41 -22.56 -7.28 13.92
N ALA A 42 -21.53 -7.60 13.14
CA ALA A 42 -21.29 -8.95 12.63
C ALA A 42 -20.73 -9.91 13.69
N GLY A 43 -20.41 -9.43 14.90
CA GLY A 43 -19.97 -10.26 16.03
C GLY A 43 -18.46 -10.48 16.11
N TYR A 44 -17.64 -9.72 15.36
CA TYR A 44 -16.18 -9.79 15.46
C TYR A 44 -15.69 -9.15 16.77
N HIS A 45 -14.57 -9.66 17.30
CA HIS A 45 -13.91 -9.09 18.47
C HIS A 45 -13.12 -7.84 18.08
N CYS A 46 -13.71 -6.66 18.33
CA CYS A 46 -13.16 -5.38 17.87
C CYS A 46 -12.54 -4.57 19.02
N GLU A 47 -11.36 -4.02 18.79
CA GLU A 47 -10.82 -2.86 19.49
C GLU A 47 -10.55 -1.73 18.49
N ALA A 48 -10.55 -0.48 18.95
CA ALA A 48 -10.37 0.69 18.09
C ALA A 48 -9.03 1.39 18.41
N ALA A 49 -8.38 1.93 17.38
CA ALA A 49 -7.16 2.72 17.50
C ALA A 49 -7.34 4.07 16.80
N HIS A 50 -7.13 5.17 17.52
CA HIS A 50 -7.23 6.53 17.02
C HIS A 50 -5.91 7.29 17.22
N CYS A 51 -5.46 7.97 16.15
CA CYS A 51 -4.28 8.83 16.16
C CYS A 51 -4.71 10.30 16.05
N ASN A 52 -4.34 11.11 17.02
CA ASN A 52 -4.44 12.56 16.92
C ASN A 52 -3.09 13.14 16.47
N PHE A 53 -3.07 13.74 15.29
CA PHE A 53 -1.86 14.32 14.69
C PHE A 53 -1.71 15.83 14.97
N HIS A 54 -2.70 16.45 15.60
CA HIS A 54 -2.80 17.90 15.89
C HIS A 54 -2.54 18.81 14.67
N LEU A 55 -2.87 18.34 13.47
CA LEU A 55 -2.63 19.08 12.22
C LEU A 55 -3.75 20.07 11.88
N ARG A 56 -4.94 19.93 12.51
CA ARG A 56 -6.14 20.72 12.24
C ARG A 56 -6.69 21.45 13.47
N GLY A 57 -5.85 21.63 14.50
CA GLY A 57 -6.25 22.33 15.73
C GLY A 57 -7.51 21.76 16.36
N GLU A 58 -8.51 22.61 16.63
CA GLU A 58 -9.78 22.23 17.31
C GLU A 58 -10.57 21.11 16.57
N GLU A 59 -10.44 20.99 15.25
CA GLU A 59 -11.08 19.88 14.52
C GLU A 59 -10.50 18.52 14.92
N SER A 60 -9.19 18.44 15.13
CA SER A 60 -8.54 17.19 15.57
C SER A 60 -9.05 16.75 16.96
N ASP A 61 -9.25 17.71 17.87
CA ASP A 61 -9.73 17.41 19.22
C ASP A 61 -11.23 17.04 19.21
N ARG A 62 -12.03 17.71 18.37
CA ARG A 62 -13.43 17.36 18.13
C ARG A 62 -13.55 15.93 17.62
N ASP A 63 -12.72 15.54 16.64
CA ASP A 63 -12.74 14.22 16.03
C ASP A 63 -12.37 13.14 17.05
N GLU A 64 -11.38 13.38 17.89
CA GLU A 64 -11.01 12.49 18.99
C GLU A 64 -12.15 12.35 20.01
N LEU A 65 -12.78 13.46 20.41
CA LEU A 65 -13.91 13.43 21.34
C LEU A 65 -15.07 12.58 20.77
N PHE A 66 -15.39 12.74 19.49
CA PHE A 66 -16.40 11.93 18.81
C PHE A 66 -16.08 10.44 18.86
N VAL A 67 -14.83 10.07 18.54
CA VAL A 67 -14.36 8.67 18.56
C VAL A 67 -14.45 8.08 20.00
N ARG A 68 -14.07 8.84 21.02
CA ARG A 68 -14.19 8.44 22.41
C ARG A 68 -15.63 8.19 22.83
N GLN A 69 -16.56 9.07 22.43
CA GLN A 69 -17.99 8.92 22.69
C GLN A 69 -18.59 7.71 21.96
N LEU A 70 -18.22 7.49 20.69
CA LEU A 70 -18.65 6.36 19.90
C LEU A 70 -18.22 5.03 20.55
N CYS A 71 -16.95 4.90 20.89
CA CYS A 71 -16.42 3.69 21.51
C CYS A 71 -17.03 3.43 22.91
N LYS A 72 -17.25 4.48 23.69
CA LYS A 72 -17.95 4.36 24.99
C LYS A 72 -19.38 3.85 24.83
N ARG A 73 -20.11 4.34 23.82
CA ARG A 73 -21.49 3.94 23.54
C ARG A 73 -21.60 2.49 23.06
N THR A 74 -20.61 2.05 22.25
CA THR A 74 -20.58 0.69 21.68
C THR A 74 -19.91 -0.33 22.59
N GLY A 75 -19.28 0.09 23.69
CA GLY A 75 -18.53 -0.79 24.59
C GLY A 75 -17.20 -1.29 24.01
N ILE A 76 -16.71 -0.66 22.95
CA ILE A 76 -15.45 -1.03 22.28
C ILE A 76 -14.28 -0.36 22.98
N HIS A 77 -13.23 -1.13 23.29
CA HIS A 77 -12.01 -0.58 23.88
C HIS A 77 -11.28 0.31 22.87
N LEU A 78 -10.89 1.52 23.30
CA LEU A 78 -10.24 2.52 22.47
C LEU A 78 -8.81 2.77 22.93
N HIS A 79 -7.85 2.61 22.02
CA HIS A 79 -6.48 3.07 22.15
C HIS A 79 -6.33 4.43 21.48
N THR A 80 -5.66 5.37 22.12
CA THR A 80 -5.40 6.72 21.57
C THR A 80 -3.95 7.09 21.72
N ILE A 81 -3.44 7.89 20.79
CA ILE A 81 -2.11 8.49 20.84
C ILE A 81 -2.14 9.89 20.22
N ASP A 82 -1.31 10.76 20.79
CA ASP A 82 -1.03 12.10 20.27
C ASP A 82 0.36 12.13 19.63
N PHE A 83 0.47 12.73 18.43
CA PHE A 83 1.74 12.84 17.72
C PHE A 83 2.15 14.30 17.50
N ASN A 84 3.42 14.61 17.75
CA ASN A 84 4.02 15.84 17.22
C ASN A 84 4.54 15.62 15.79
N THR A 85 3.60 15.55 14.86
CA THR A 85 3.86 15.20 13.45
C THR A 85 4.80 16.20 12.77
N THR A 86 4.67 17.47 13.08
CA THR A 86 5.50 18.55 12.50
C THR A 86 6.97 18.42 12.91
N GLN A 87 7.23 18.07 14.17
CA GLN A 87 8.59 17.84 14.65
C GLN A 87 9.19 16.61 13.98
N TYR A 88 8.47 15.49 13.95
CA TYR A 88 8.91 14.26 13.30
C TYR A 88 9.24 14.46 11.81
N ALA A 89 8.39 15.18 11.09
CA ALA A 89 8.61 15.48 9.68
C ALA A 89 9.92 16.27 9.45
N LYS A 90 10.19 17.28 10.32
CA LYS A 90 11.44 18.06 10.27
C LYS A 90 12.69 17.21 10.56
N GLU A 91 12.64 16.37 11.60
CA GLU A 91 13.76 15.50 11.99
C GLU A 91 14.10 14.48 10.91
N LYS A 92 13.09 13.90 10.26
CA LYS A 92 13.24 12.91 9.19
C LYS A 92 13.43 13.52 7.80
N GLN A 93 13.25 14.83 7.63
CA GLN A 93 13.29 15.54 6.34
C GLN A 93 12.31 14.94 5.31
N ILE A 94 11.09 14.63 5.74
CA ILE A 94 9.99 14.10 4.93
C ILE A 94 8.78 15.03 4.97
N SER A 95 7.80 14.82 4.07
CA SER A 95 6.55 15.57 4.09
C SER A 95 5.73 15.24 5.35
N ILE A 96 4.86 16.18 5.77
CA ILE A 96 3.94 15.99 6.91
C ILE A 96 3.05 14.77 6.66
N GLU A 97 2.59 14.56 5.43
CA GLU A 97 1.77 13.40 5.05
C GLU A 97 2.54 12.07 5.24
N MET A 98 3.80 12.02 4.79
CA MET A 98 4.65 10.85 5.01
C MET A 98 4.91 10.60 6.50
N ALA A 99 5.18 11.67 7.25
CA ALA A 99 5.39 11.58 8.70
C ALA A 99 4.17 11.04 9.43
N ALA A 100 2.97 11.59 9.13
CA ALA A 100 1.71 11.11 9.69
C ALA A 100 1.45 9.64 9.34
N ARG A 101 1.81 9.23 8.11
CA ARG A 101 1.66 7.85 7.65
C ARG A 101 2.61 6.91 8.39
N GLU A 102 3.91 7.23 8.48
CA GLU A 102 4.89 6.41 9.19
C GLU A 102 4.48 6.24 10.67
N LEU A 103 4.24 7.36 11.37
CA LEU A 103 3.83 7.35 12.77
C LEU A 103 2.57 6.52 13.02
N ARG A 104 1.58 6.62 12.13
CA ARG A 104 0.33 5.87 12.20
C ARG A 104 0.54 4.37 12.13
N TYR A 105 1.25 3.89 11.11
CA TYR A 105 1.40 2.45 10.89
C TYR A 105 2.34 1.81 11.90
N ASP A 106 3.41 2.50 12.31
CA ASP A 106 4.31 2.03 13.36
C ASP A 106 3.56 1.88 14.69
N TRP A 107 2.73 2.86 15.03
CA TRP A 107 1.94 2.78 16.25
C TRP A 107 0.82 1.74 16.18
N PHE A 108 0.13 1.62 15.04
CA PHE A 108 -0.88 0.57 14.88
C PHE A 108 -0.28 -0.82 15.06
N GLU A 109 0.88 -1.08 14.49
CA GLU A 109 1.55 -2.38 14.64
C GLU A 109 2.02 -2.63 16.09
N LYS A 110 2.52 -1.61 16.77
CA LYS A 110 2.84 -1.67 18.19
C LYS A 110 1.59 -1.99 19.03
N THR A 111 0.51 -1.23 18.85
CA THR A 111 -0.76 -1.42 19.58
C THR A 111 -1.37 -2.78 19.28
N ARG A 112 -1.34 -3.24 18.01
CA ARG A 112 -1.78 -4.58 17.63
C ARG A 112 -1.10 -5.67 18.45
N LYS A 113 0.23 -5.59 18.57
CA LYS A 113 1.01 -6.55 19.37
C LYS A 113 0.68 -6.47 20.86
N GLU A 114 0.56 -5.25 21.40
CA GLU A 114 0.25 -5.02 22.82
C GLU A 114 -1.14 -5.54 23.21
N CYS A 115 -2.15 -5.32 22.37
CA CYS A 115 -3.50 -5.81 22.60
C CYS A 115 -3.74 -7.23 22.07
N GLN A 116 -2.72 -7.88 21.49
CA GLN A 116 -2.80 -9.23 20.90
C GLN A 116 -3.88 -9.34 19.80
N ALA A 117 -4.04 -8.30 19.00
CA ALA A 117 -4.93 -8.36 17.85
C ALA A 117 -4.26 -9.10 16.68
N ASP A 118 -5.04 -9.92 15.95
CA ASP A 118 -4.54 -10.70 14.82
C ASP A 118 -4.29 -9.81 13.61
N VAL A 119 -5.16 -8.82 13.38
CA VAL A 119 -5.12 -7.93 12.22
C VAL A 119 -5.44 -6.48 12.57
N ILE A 120 -5.02 -5.57 11.68
CA ILE A 120 -5.38 -4.15 11.70
C ILE A 120 -6.33 -3.91 10.53
N ALA A 121 -7.59 -3.55 10.81
CA ALA A 121 -8.57 -3.25 9.77
C ALA A 121 -8.58 -1.75 9.43
N VAL A 122 -8.36 -1.44 8.15
CA VAL A 122 -8.36 -0.07 7.61
C VAL A 122 -9.50 0.11 6.64
N ALA A 123 -10.18 1.24 6.69
CA ALA A 123 -11.43 1.50 5.99
C ALA A 123 -11.27 1.98 4.54
N HIS A 124 -10.28 1.49 3.81
CA HIS A 124 -10.21 1.74 2.37
C HIS A 124 -11.36 1.04 1.64
N HIS A 125 -11.99 1.76 0.72
CA HIS A 125 -13.12 1.28 -0.06
C HIS A 125 -12.82 1.24 -1.56
N GLN A 126 -13.80 0.87 -2.38
CA GLN A 126 -13.63 0.66 -3.81
C GLN A 126 -13.17 1.92 -4.55
N ASP A 127 -13.70 3.11 -4.19
CA ASP A 127 -13.31 4.37 -4.83
C ASP A 127 -11.85 4.73 -4.54
N ASP A 128 -11.32 4.42 -3.34
CA ASP A 128 -9.88 4.59 -3.05
C ASP A 128 -9.01 3.74 -3.96
N SER A 129 -9.46 2.53 -4.29
CA SER A 129 -8.76 1.65 -5.21
C SER A 129 -8.77 2.22 -6.63
N VAL A 130 -9.89 2.76 -7.10
CA VAL A 130 -10.00 3.47 -8.39
C VAL A 130 -9.05 4.66 -8.46
N GLU A 131 -9.04 5.50 -7.42
CA GLU A 131 -8.13 6.65 -7.32
C GLU A 131 -6.66 6.21 -7.36
N THR A 132 -6.32 5.12 -6.68
CA THR A 132 -4.97 4.56 -6.65
C THR A 132 -4.55 4.03 -8.03
N ILE A 133 -5.42 3.32 -8.75
CA ILE A 133 -5.17 2.86 -10.12
C ILE A 133 -4.86 4.03 -11.04
N LEU A 134 -5.71 5.06 -11.03
CA LEU A 134 -5.54 6.25 -11.87
C LEU A 134 -4.27 7.02 -11.51
N LEU A 135 -3.99 7.21 -10.22
CA LEU A 135 -2.79 7.88 -9.76
C LEU A 135 -1.52 7.17 -10.24
N ASN A 136 -1.50 5.84 -10.12
CA ASN A 136 -0.36 5.03 -10.55
C ASN A 136 -0.23 5.05 -12.08
N LEU A 137 -1.34 4.99 -12.82
CA LEU A 137 -1.35 5.09 -14.28
C LEU A 137 -0.77 6.43 -14.75
N ILE A 138 -1.19 7.55 -14.15
CA ILE A 138 -0.69 8.90 -14.47
C ILE A 138 0.81 9.03 -14.18
N ARG A 139 1.30 8.39 -13.12
CA ARG A 139 2.72 8.42 -12.75
C ARG A 139 3.60 7.48 -13.58
N GLY A 140 3.01 6.59 -14.34
CA GLY A 140 3.70 5.51 -15.03
C GLY A 140 4.03 4.36 -14.09
N THR A 141 3.44 3.19 -14.36
CA THR A 141 3.61 2.01 -13.51
C THR A 141 3.62 0.72 -14.34
N GLY A 142 4.22 -0.34 -13.79
CA GLY A 142 4.03 -1.70 -14.27
C GLY A 142 2.69 -2.30 -13.82
N ILE A 143 2.50 -3.59 -14.09
CA ILE A 143 1.27 -4.33 -13.77
C ILE A 143 0.87 -4.19 -12.31
N THR A 144 1.82 -4.26 -11.39
CA THR A 144 1.57 -4.23 -9.94
C THR A 144 0.86 -2.96 -9.48
N GLY A 145 1.21 -1.79 -10.04
CA GLY A 145 0.56 -0.53 -9.68
C GLY A 145 -0.86 -0.37 -10.22
N LEU A 146 -1.26 -1.19 -11.23
CA LEU A 146 -2.61 -1.21 -11.79
C LEU A 146 -3.55 -2.17 -11.06
N LEU A 147 -3.05 -2.94 -10.09
CA LEU A 147 -3.87 -3.86 -9.30
C LEU A 147 -4.72 -3.14 -8.23
N GLY A 148 -4.59 -1.82 -8.11
CA GLY A 148 -5.29 -1.05 -7.08
C GLY A 148 -4.79 -1.35 -5.67
N ILE A 149 -5.69 -1.24 -4.70
CA ILE A 149 -5.38 -1.50 -3.29
C ILE A 149 -5.60 -2.98 -2.98
N ARG A 150 -4.59 -3.65 -2.43
CA ARG A 150 -4.69 -5.08 -2.05
C ARG A 150 -5.61 -5.27 -0.85
N PRO A 151 -6.41 -6.34 -0.83
CA PRO A 151 -7.27 -6.69 0.31
C PRO A 151 -6.49 -6.89 1.62
N ARG A 152 -5.30 -7.45 1.51
CA ARG A 152 -4.41 -7.74 2.64
C ARG A 152 -2.96 -7.32 2.33
N ASN A 153 -2.27 -6.80 3.34
CA ASN A 153 -0.84 -6.53 3.31
C ASN A 153 -0.28 -6.77 4.72
N GLY A 154 0.36 -7.92 4.94
CA GLY A 154 0.78 -8.38 6.26
C GLY A 154 -0.39 -8.49 7.23
N ALA A 155 -0.29 -7.79 8.35
CA ALA A 155 -1.37 -7.72 9.33
C ALA A 155 -2.49 -6.72 8.96
N ILE A 156 -2.27 -5.86 7.95
CA ILE A 156 -3.25 -4.85 7.54
C ILE A 156 -4.27 -5.48 6.58
N VAL A 157 -5.56 -5.33 6.89
CA VAL A 157 -6.67 -5.83 6.08
C VAL A 157 -7.65 -4.70 5.73
N ARG A 158 -8.36 -4.84 4.60
CA ARG A 158 -9.24 -3.80 4.06
C ARG A 158 -10.61 -4.37 3.69
N PRO A 159 -11.47 -4.58 4.68
CA PRO A 159 -12.76 -5.26 4.49
C PRO A 159 -13.75 -4.50 3.60
N LEU A 160 -13.60 -3.17 3.46
CA LEU A 160 -14.53 -2.33 2.68
C LEU A 160 -14.18 -2.22 1.19
N LEU A 161 -13.13 -2.87 0.68
CA LEU A 161 -12.79 -2.81 -0.75
C LEU A 161 -13.88 -3.39 -1.68
N CYS A 162 -14.83 -4.14 -1.14
CA CYS A 162 -15.99 -4.68 -1.89
C CYS A 162 -17.16 -3.71 -2.02
N VAL A 163 -17.12 -2.53 -1.39
CA VAL A 163 -18.20 -1.53 -1.37
C VAL A 163 -17.67 -0.16 -1.79
N ASN A 164 -18.55 0.69 -2.33
CA ASN A 164 -18.22 2.06 -2.69
C ASN A 164 -18.59 3.05 -1.58
N ARG A 165 -18.21 4.31 -1.73
CA ARG A 165 -18.48 5.38 -0.77
C ARG A 165 -19.97 5.60 -0.56
N GLU A 166 -20.77 5.51 -1.59
CA GLU A 166 -22.22 5.71 -1.56
C GLU A 166 -22.91 4.63 -0.71
N ASP A 167 -22.54 3.37 -0.90
CA ASP A 167 -23.00 2.24 -0.08
C ASP A 167 -22.72 2.50 1.43
N ILE A 168 -21.53 3.06 1.75
CA ILE A 168 -21.12 3.37 3.12
C ILE A 168 -21.99 4.45 3.74
N ILE A 169 -22.23 5.55 3.03
CA ILE A 169 -23.06 6.67 3.51
C ILE A 169 -24.50 6.19 3.73
N HIS A 170 -25.11 5.52 2.74
CA HIS A 170 -26.46 4.95 2.88
C HIS A 170 -26.57 4.00 4.07
N TYR A 171 -25.53 3.21 4.35
CA TYR A 171 -25.54 2.33 5.51
C TYR A 171 -25.56 3.13 6.82
N LEU A 172 -24.71 4.13 6.99
CA LEU A 172 -24.67 4.95 8.20
C LEU A 172 -25.98 5.69 8.41
N GLU A 173 -26.58 6.25 7.35
CA GLU A 173 -27.91 6.87 7.39
C GLU A 173 -28.98 5.86 7.84
N SER A 174 -28.95 4.65 7.29
CA SER A 174 -29.94 3.61 7.60
C SER A 174 -29.94 3.15 9.06
N ILE A 175 -28.79 3.27 9.75
CA ILE A 175 -28.64 2.92 11.17
C ILE A 175 -28.65 4.15 12.09
N GLY A 176 -28.82 5.36 11.53
CA GLY A 176 -28.80 6.61 12.29
C GLY A 176 -27.48 6.90 13.00
N GLN A 177 -26.35 6.49 12.39
CA GLN A 177 -25.03 6.68 12.96
C GLN A 177 -24.34 7.90 12.38
N ASP A 178 -24.04 8.87 13.24
CA ASP A 178 -23.27 10.07 12.87
C ASP A 178 -21.77 9.75 12.65
N TYR A 179 -21.11 10.62 11.90
CA TYR A 179 -19.66 10.60 11.64
C TYR A 179 -19.12 12.02 11.49
N VAL A 180 -17.82 12.17 11.54
CA VAL A 180 -17.14 13.47 11.36
C VAL A 180 -16.79 13.68 9.89
N THR A 181 -17.01 14.90 9.40
CA THR A 181 -16.60 15.30 8.05
C THR A 181 -15.30 16.11 8.15
N ASP A 182 -14.29 15.64 7.39
CA ASP A 182 -13.00 16.32 7.27
C ASP A 182 -13.11 17.45 6.24
N SER A 183 -12.81 18.69 6.65
CA SER A 183 -12.86 19.88 5.78
C SER A 183 -11.89 19.81 4.61
N THR A 184 -10.73 19.15 4.78
CA THR A 184 -9.69 19.02 3.73
C THR A 184 -10.08 18.10 2.58
N ASN A 185 -11.14 17.31 2.71
CA ASN A 185 -11.65 16.47 1.61
C ASN A 185 -12.22 17.27 0.43
N LEU A 186 -12.48 18.55 0.61
CA LEU A 186 -13.04 19.46 -0.40
C LEU A 186 -11.98 20.29 -1.12
N GLU A 187 -10.72 20.24 -0.68
CA GLU A 187 -9.62 21.05 -1.26
C GLU A 187 -8.97 20.31 -2.44
N ASP A 188 -8.78 21.01 -3.56
CA ASP A 188 -8.22 20.49 -4.83
C ASP A 188 -6.68 20.55 -4.87
N GLU A 189 -6.01 20.87 -3.76
CA GLU A 189 -4.54 20.98 -3.70
C GLU A 189 -3.80 19.66 -3.90
N TYR A 190 -4.39 18.56 -3.48
CA TYR A 190 -3.75 17.23 -3.53
C TYR A 190 -4.09 16.48 -4.80
N THR A 191 -3.11 15.83 -5.41
CA THR A 191 -3.28 15.06 -6.66
C THR A 191 -4.44 14.05 -6.58
N ARG A 192 -4.65 13.43 -5.42
CA ARG A 192 -5.74 12.48 -5.21
C ARG A 192 -7.12 13.16 -5.23
N ASN A 193 -7.23 14.35 -4.66
CA ASN A 193 -8.46 15.13 -4.70
C ASN A 193 -8.77 15.64 -6.13
N LYS A 194 -7.74 15.98 -6.94
CA LYS A 194 -7.93 16.31 -8.36
C LYS A 194 -8.49 15.13 -9.15
N ILE A 195 -8.02 13.91 -8.88
CA ILE A 195 -8.58 12.72 -9.51
C ILE A 195 -10.05 12.55 -9.10
N ARG A 196 -10.36 12.68 -7.81
CA ARG A 196 -11.72 12.50 -7.27
C ARG A 196 -12.71 13.54 -7.75
N LEU A 197 -12.30 14.83 -7.70
CA LEU A 197 -13.21 15.96 -7.93
C LEU A 197 -13.30 16.37 -9.40
N ASN A 198 -12.25 16.13 -10.19
CA ASN A 198 -12.18 16.63 -11.56
C ASN A 198 -12.11 15.49 -12.59
N LEU A 199 -11.16 14.56 -12.45
CA LEU A 199 -10.92 13.54 -13.48
C LEU A 199 -12.03 12.47 -13.49
N LEU A 200 -12.38 11.92 -12.34
CA LEU A 200 -13.41 10.88 -12.26
C LEU A 200 -14.78 11.35 -12.74
N PRO A 201 -15.30 12.54 -12.35
CA PRO A 201 -16.54 13.06 -12.92
C PRO A 201 -16.50 13.18 -14.45
N LEU A 202 -15.42 13.72 -15.02
CA LEU A 202 -15.25 13.81 -16.47
C LEU A 202 -15.26 12.43 -17.15
N MET A 203 -14.58 11.44 -16.56
CA MET A 203 -14.62 10.05 -17.05
C MET A 203 -16.02 9.44 -16.95
N GLN A 204 -16.79 9.78 -15.93
CA GLN A 204 -18.17 9.32 -15.76
C GLN A 204 -19.15 9.95 -16.77
N GLU A 205 -18.89 11.17 -17.23
CA GLU A 205 -19.64 11.77 -18.36
C GLU A 205 -19.46 10.96 -19.65
N ILE A 206 -18.25 10.43 -19.89
CA ILE A 206 -17.94 9.57 -21.06
C ILE A 206 -18.55 8.18 -20.86
N ASN A 207 -18.39 7.60 -19.67
CA ASN A 207 -18.91 6.28 -19.32
C ASN A 207 -19.33 6.24 -17.85
N PRO A 208 -20.63 6.25 -17.54
CA PRO A 208 -21.13 6.21 -16.15
C PRO A 208 -20.61 5.00 -15.35
N SER A 209 -20.26 3.89 -16.02
CA SER A 209 -19.76 2.68 -15.39
C SER A 209 -18.23 2.66 -15.21
N VAL A 210 -17.51 3.76 -15.46
CA VAL A 210 -16.03 3.78 -15.50
C VAL A 210 -15.38 3.27 -14.22
N LYS A 211 -15.91 3.62 -13.05
CA LYS A 211 -15.37 3.12 -11.75
C LYS A 211 -15.44 1.59 -11.68
N LYS A 212 -16.58 1.01 -12.03
CA LYS A 212 -16.75 -0.44 -12.09
C LYS A 212 -15.79 -1.07 -13.10
N ASN A 213 -15.69 -0.50 -14.29
CA ASN A 213 -14.82 -1.02 -15.35
C ASN A 213 -13.35 -0.98 -14.94
N LEU A 214 -12.90 0.04 -14.21
CA LEU A 214 -11.53 0.11 -13.68
C LEU A 214 -11.28 -1.01 -12.64
N ILE A 215 -12.23 -1.27 -11.76
CA ILE A 215 -12.13 -2.38 -10.79
C ILE A 215 -12.11 -3.74 -11.53
N ASP A 216 -12.99 -3.94 -12.50
CA ASP A 216 -13.03 -5.18 -13.28
C ASP A 216 -11.71 -5.38 -14.05
N THR A 217 -11.16 -4.31 -14.65
CA THR A 217 -9.83 -4.34 -15.30
C THR A 217 -8.73 -4.71 -14.31
N SER A 218 -8.74 -4.12 -13.10
CA SER A 218 -7.79 -4.44 -12.04
C SER A 218 -7.88 -5.93 -11.63
N ASN A 219 -9.09 -6.49 -11.53
CA ASN A 219 -9.29 -7.90 -11.22
C ASN A 219 -8.71 -8.82 -12.32
N TYR A 220 -8.94 -8.50 -13.62
CA TYR A 220 -8.34 -9.25 -14.72
C TYR A 220 -6.80 -9.18 -14.69
N LEU A 221 -6.25 -7.98 -14.42
CA LEU A 221 -4.80 -7.83 -14.28
C LEU A 221 -4.24 -8.58 -13.07
N ASN A 222 -5.03 -8.80 -12.01
CA ASN A 222 -4.61 -9.58 -10.85
C ASN A 222 -4.40 -11.05 -11.20
N ASP A 223 -5.28 -11.62 -12.03
CA ASP A 223 -5.11 -13.00 -12.54
C ASP A 223 -3.84 -13.10 -13.40
N VAL A 224 -3.63 -12.12 -14.30
CA VAL A 224 -2.42 -12.04 -15.11
C VAL A 224 -1.17 -11.90 -14.23
N ALA A 225 -1.20 -11.03 -13.22
CA ALA A 225 -0.08 -10.83 -12.29
C ALA A 225 0.25 -12.10 -11.50
N THR A 226 -0.75 -12.91 -11.16
CA THR A 226 -0.54 -14.20 -10.49
C THR A 226 0.26 -15.16 -11.37
N ILE A 227 -0.10 -15.28 -12.66
CA ILE A 227 0.63 -16.09 -13.65
C ILE A 227 2.04 -15.53 -13.86
N TYR A 228 2.14 -14.21 -14.05
CA TYR A 228 3.41 -13.51 -14.24
C TYR A 228 4.37 -13.75 -13.05
N ASN A 229 3.91 -13.53 -11.83
CA ASN A 229 4.73 -13.69 -10.63
C ASN A 229 5.23 -15.13 -10.47
N LYS A 230 4.38 -16.12 -10.76
CA LYS A 230 4.79 -17.54 -10.75
C LYS A 230 5.90 -17.79 -11.77
N CYS A 231 5.74 -17.32 -13.00
CA CYS A 231 6.75 -17.47 -14.05
C CYS A 231 8.06 -16.79 -13.65
N ILE A 232 8.00 -15.55 -13.12
CA ILE A 232 9.17 -14.82 -12.65
C ILE A 232 9.91 -15.57 -11.53
N GLU A 233 9.20 -16.11 -10.54
CA GLU A 233 9.83 -16.87 -9.45
C GLU A 233 10.48 -18.18 -9.95
N GLU A 234 9.84 -18.89 -10.85
CA GLU A 234 10.43 -20.07 -11.50
C GLU A 234 11.71 -19.70 -12.28
N THR A 235 11.65 -18.59 -13.05
CA THR A 235 12.81 -18.11 -13.79
C THR A 235 13.93 -17.65 -12.85
N LYS A 236 13.65 -16.88 -11.80
CA LYS A 236 14.63 -16.47 -10.80
C LYS A 236 15.34 -17.69 -10.17
N ASN A 237 14.60 -18.71 -9.81
CA ASN A 237 15.19 -19.95 -9.23
C ASN A 237 16.15 -20.67 -10.20
N ASN A 238 15.96 -20.51 -11.50
CA ASN A 238 16.80 -21.14 -12.51
C ASN A 238 18.06 -20.32 -12.86
N ILE A 239 17.93 -18.99 -12.91
CA ILE A 239 19.00 -18.11 -13.41
C ILE A 239 19.86 -17.48 -12.31
N VAL A 240 19.33 -17.33 -11.08
CA VAL A 240 20.08 -16.78 -9.94
C VAL A 240 20.79 -17.88 -9.20
N THR A 241 22.10 -17.74 -9.07
CA THR A 241 22.98 -18.67 -8.39
C THR A 241 23.68 -17.99 -7.20
N THR A 242 24.46 -18.71 -6.45
CA THR A 242 25.33 -18.15 -5.38
C THR A 242 26.39 -17.16 -5.93
N GLU A 243 26.72 -17.25 -7.22
CA GLU A 243 27.70 -16.40 -7.88
C GLU A 243 27.05 -15.13 -8.46
N GLY A 244 25.74 -15.13 -8.73
CA GLY A 244 25.02 -14.02 -9.32
C GLY A 244 23.97 -14.47 -10.35
N ILE A 245 23.57 -13.58 -11.24
CA ILE A 245 22.61 -13.87 -12.32
C ILE A 245 23.37 -14.41 -13.54
N ARG A 246 23.06 -15.63 -13.95
CA ARG A 246 23.73 -16.27 -15.10
C ARG A 246 23.25 -15.64 -16.42
N ILE A 247 24.18 -15.00 -17.14
CA ILE A 247 23.90 -14.23 -18.37
C ILE A 247 23.41 -15.15 -19.48
N SER A 248 24.04 -16.34 -19.65
CA SER A 248 23.70 -17.28 -20.72
C SER A 248 22.25 -17.79 -20.66
N ASP A 249 21.67 -17.86 -19.47
CA ASP A 249 20.29 -18.27 -19.27
C ASP A 249 19.35 -17.08 -19.35
N LEU A 250 19.73 -15.94 -18.78
CA LEU A 250 18.95 -14.70 -18.86
C LEU A 250 18.70 -14.24 -20.31
N VAL A 251 19.69 -14.38 -21.21
CA VAL A 251 19.57 -13.99 -22.63
C VAL A 251 18.53 -14.86 -23.39
N LYS A 252 18.28 -16.10 -22.92
CA LYS A 252 17.28 -16.98 -23.53
C LYS A 252 15.85 -16.64 -23.17
N GLU A 253 15.68 -15.86 -22.10
CA GLU A 253 14.36 -15.47 -21.62
C GLU A 253 13.69 -14.48 -22.57
N PRO A 254 12.34 -14.51 -22.69
CA PRO A 254 11.63 -13.65 -23.62
C PRO A 254 11.66 -12.17 -23.25
N ALA A 255 11.91 -11.85 -21.99
CA ALA A 255 11.94 -10.47 -21.46
C ALA A 255 13.04 -10.28 -20.40
N PRO A 256 14.33 -10.29 -20.79
CA PRO A 256 15.45 -10.18 -19.85
C PRO A 256 15.41 -8.91 -18.98
N GLU A 257 14.98 -7.77 -19.56
CA GLU A 257 14.85 -6.51 -18.82
C GLU A 257 13.80 -6.60 -17.70
N ALA A 258 12.65 -7.23 -17.96
CA ALA A 258 11.61 -7.42 -16.96
C ALA A 258 12.08 -8.30 -15.80
N ILE A 259 12.81 -9.38 -16.11
CA ILE A 259 13.38 -10.26 -15.10
C ILE A 259 14.42 -9.53 -14.25
N LEU A 260 15.32 -8.78 -14.90
CA LEU A 260 16.28 -7.93 -14.19
C LEU A 260 15.59 -6.89 -13.31
N PHE A 261 14.46 -6.33 -13.77
CA PHE A 261 13.68 -5.40 -12.97
C PHE A 261 13.18 -6.07 -11.68
N GLU A 262 12.60 -7.25 -11.77
CA GLU A 262 12.06 -7.98 -10.62
C GLU A 262 13.15 -8.47 -9.63
N ILE A 263 14.40 -8.59 -10.10
CA ILE A 263 15.54 -8.95 -9.24
C ILE A 263 16.20 -7.72 -8.62
N LEU A 264 16.42 -6.66 -9.39
CA LEU A 264 17.30 -5.55 -9.01
C LEU A 264 16.53 -4.36 -8.42
N HIS A 265 15.27 -4.16 -8.79
CA HIS A 265 14.47 -3.07 -8.24
C HIS A 265 14.32 -3.14 -6.71
N PRO A 266 14.08 -4.31 -6.09
CA PRO A 266 14.09 -4.45 -4.63
C PRO A 266 15.43 -4.13 -3.97
N LEU A 267 16.55 -4.19 -4.74
CA LEU A 267 17.88 -3.82 -4.30
C LEU A 267 18.18 -2.31 -4.47
N GLY A 268 17.18 -1.53 -4.85
CA GLY A 268 17.24 -0.06 -4.96
C GLY A 268 17.81 0.46 -6.29
N PHE A 269 17.87 -0.36 -7.35
CA PHE A 269 18.16 0.11 -8.69
C PHE A 269 16.90 0.72 -9.32
N ASN A 270 17.05 1.86 -9.97
CA ASN A 270 15.95 2.50 -10.70
C ASN A 270 15.80 1.94 -12.12
N SER A 271 14.67 2.24 -12.78
CA SER A 271 14.37 1.72 -14.12
C SER A 271 15.41 2.08 -15.17
N ALA A 272 16.04 3.27 -15.10
CA ALA A 272 17.09 3.67 -16.03
C ALA A 272 18.35 2.81 -15.85
N GLN A 273 18.77 2.61 -14.60
CA GLN A 273 19.92 1.74 -14.30
C GLN A 273 19.66 0.29 -14.75
N ILE A 274 18.44 -0.23 -14.55
CA ILE A 274 18.08 -1.59 -14.97
C ILE A 274 18.14 -1.72 -16.50
N LYS A 275 17.68 -0.72 -17.25
CA LYS A 275 17.84 -0.66 -18.70
C LYS A 275 19.31 -0.67 -19.12
N ASP A 276 20.16 0.12 -18.48
CA ASP A 276 21.59 0.15 -18.74
C ASP A 276 22.25 -1.20 -18.45
N ILE A 277 21.84 -1.90 -17.39
CA ILE A 277 22.28 -3.26 -17.08
C ILE A 277 21.83 -4.23 -18.18
N ALA A 278 20.57 -4.17 -18.60
CA ALA A 278 20.06 -5.00 -19.69
C ALA A 278 20.80 -4.75 -21.02
N PHE A 279 21.05 -3.49 -21.37
CA PHE A 279 21.87 -3.15 -22.54
C PHE A 279 23.31 -3.68 -22.46
N SER A 280 23.82 -3.85 -21.24
CA SER A 280 25.16 -4.37 -21.04
C SER A 280 25.29 -5.88 -21.30
N LEU A 281 24.18 -6.62 -21.45
CA LEU A 281 24.21 -8.07 -21.71
C LEU A 281 25.16 -8.47 -22.83
N HIS A 282 25.20 -7.68 -23.91
CA HIS A 282 26.05 -7.93 -25.08
C HIS A 282 27.36 -7.13 -25.09
N SER A 283 27.67 -6.40 -23.99
CA SER A 283 28.90 -5.60 -23.92
C SER A 283 30.07 -6.38 -23.29
N GLN A 284 31.28 -5.78 -23.36
CA GLN A 284 32.46 -6.35 -22.70
C GLN A 284 32.27 -6.37 -21.16
N PRO A 285 32.92 -7.33 -20.45
CA PRO A 285 32.95 -7.37 -18.98
C PRO A 285 33.57 -6.13 -18.36
N GLY A 286 33.27 -5.90 -17.06
CA GLY A 286 33.89 -4.85 -16.26
C GLY A 286 32.98 -3.64 -15.98
N LYS A 287 31.80 -3.53 -16.62
CA LYS A 287 30.84 -2.48 -16.28
C LYS A 287 30.27 -2.67 -14.87
N GLN A 288 30.13 -1.57 -14.16
CA GLN A 288 29.59 -1.54 -12.80
C GLN A 288 28.42 -0.57 -12.71
N PHE A 289 27.40 -0.98 -11.95
CA PHE A 289 26.20 -0.20 -11.69
C PHE A 289 25.93 -0.22 -10.18
N CYS A 290 25.66 0.95 -9.58
CA CYS A 290 25.53 1.06 -8.13
C CYS A 290 24.15 1.62 -7.75
N SER A 291 23.49 0.97 -6.81
CA SER A 291 22.41 1.55 -6.02
C SER A 291 22.99 2.12 -4.71
N LYS A 292 22.17 2.53 -3.76
CA LYS A 292 22.66 3.03 -2.46
C LYS A 292 23.38 1.97 -1.61
N LYS A 293 22.97 0.70 -1.72
CA LYS A 293 23.46 -0.40 -0.87
C LYS A 293 24.06 -1.57 -1.65
N TRP A 294 23.84 -1.63 -2.97
CA TRP A 294 24.20 -2.75 -3.79
C TRP A 294 24.95 -2.32 -5.06
N ARG A 295 25.83 -3.19 -5.53
CA ARG A 295 26.58 -3.04 -6.78
C ARG A 295 26.33 -4.25 -7.65
N VAL A 296 26.07 -4.03 -8.94
CA VAL A 296 26.04 -5.05 -9.99
C VAL A 296 27.26 -4.89 -10.87
N ILE A 297 28.04 -5.96 -11.02
CA ILE A 297 29.23 -6.00 -11.88
C ILE A 297 28.96 -6.97 -13.01
N LYS A 298 29.09 -6.50 -14.26
CA LYS A 298 29.05 -7.40 -15.41
C LYS A 298 30.37 -8.15 -15.54
N ASP A 299 30.35 -9.44 -15.29
CA ASP A 299 31.43 -10.36 -15.64
C ASP A 299 31.17 -11.08 -16.97
N ARG A 300 31.98 -12.04 -17.36
CA ARG A 300 31.84 -12.80 -18.62
C ARG A 300 30.60 -13.69 -18.60
N GLU A 301 30.33 -14.36 -17.48
CA GLU A 301 29.28 -15.36 -17.33
C GLU A 301 28.12 -14.91 -16.45
N PHE A 302 28.38 -13.96 -15.52
CA PHE A 302 27.41 -13.53 -14.52
C PHE A 302 27.28 -12.02 -14.43
N PHE A 303 26.09 -11.58 -13.96
CA PHE A 303 25.99 -10.31 -13.25
C PHE A 303 26.20 -10.62 -11.77
N LEU A 304 27.37 -10.25 -11.26
CA LEU A 304 27.71 -10.40 -9.84
C LEU A 304 26.97 -9.33 -9.04
N ILE A 305 26.32 -9.71 -7.94
CA ILE A 305 25.59 -8.78 -7.08
C ILE A 305 26.29 -8.74 -5.72
N GLU A 306 26.81 -7.57 -5.36
CA GLU A 306 27.60 -7.37 -4.15
C GLU A 306 26.98 -6.25 -3.30
N ALA A 307 27.02 -6.43 -1.97
CA ALA A 307 26.72 -5.35 -1.04
C ALA A 307 27.86 -4.30 -1.07
N ILE A 308 27.49 -3.03 -1.12
CA ILE A 308 28.47 -1.94 -0.93
C ILE A 308 28.64 -1.81 0.57
N GLU A 309 29.82 -2.21 1.08
CA GLU A 309 30.19 -2.05 2.49
C GLU A 309 30.11 -0.57 2.89
N SER A 310 29.11 -0.20 3.65
CA SER A 310 29.16 1.00 4.47
C SER A 310 30.03 0.66 5.68
N ARG A 311 30.96 1.53 6.07
CA ARG A 311 31.94 1.32 7.15
C ARG A 311 31.39 0.85 8.49
N ASN A 312 30.08 0.66 8.64
CA ASN A 312 29.40 0.34 9.90
C ASN A 312 28.29 -0.75 9.83
N GLU A 313 28.02 -1.40 8.68
CA GLU A 313 27.02 -2.48 8.61
C GLU A 313 27.57 -3.64 7.76
N VAL A 314 27.71 -4.81 8.37
CA VAL A 314 27.93 -6.08 7.65
C VAL A 314 26.57 -6.50 7.07
N LEU A 315 26.39 -6.30 5.78
CA LEU A 315 25.23 -6.83 5.08
C LEU A 315 25.40 -8.34 4.87
N PRO A 316 24.33 -9.15 5.04
CA PRO A 316 24.40 -10.58 4.76
C PRO A 316 24.72 -10.84 3.27
N PRO A 317 25.36 -11.97 2.93
CA PRO A 317 25.60 -12.34 1.54
C PRO A 317 24.27 -12.39 0.80
N PHE A 318 24.30 -12.05 -0.50
CA PHE A 318 23.11 -12.09 -1.35
C PHE A 318 22.51 -13.50 -1.32
N GLN A 319 21.30 -13.60 -0.78
CA GLN A 319 20.50 -14.80 -0.81
C GLN A 319 19.12 -14.40 -1.35
N ILE A 320 18.54 -15.22 -2.22
CA ILE A 320 17.12 -15.11 -2.52
C ILE A 320 16.40 -15.46 -1.23
N ILE A 321 15.94 -14.44 -0.51
CA ILE A 321 15.09 -14.66 0.65
C ILE A 321 13.78 -15.21 0.11
N LYS A 322 13.52 -16.50 0.35
CA LYS A 322 12.25 -17.19 0.02
C LYS A 322 11.10 -16.74 0.95
N GLU A 323 11.31 -15.71 1.75
CA GLU A 323 10.23 -15.09 2.49
C GLU A 323 9.37 -14.30 1.50
N GLU A 324 8.08 -14.54 1.54
CA GLU A 324 7.05 -13.70 0.92
C GLU A 324 7.21 -12.26 1.45
N LYS A 325 8.16 -11.51 0.90
CA LYS A 325 8.17 -10.07 1.09
C LYS A 325 6.99 -9.55 0.31
N GLU A 326 5.89 -9.34 1.04
CA GLU A 326 4.78 -8.55 0.58
C GLU A 326 5.32 -7.23 0.05
N TYR A 327 5.40 -7.12 -1.27
CA TYR A 327 5.71 -5.88 -1.95
C TYR A 327 4.60 -4.89 -1.62
N THR A 328 4.91 -3.85 -0.88
CA THR A 328 3.95 -2.78 -0.58
C THR A 328 4.05 -1.71 -1.68
N PRO A 329 3.12 -1.66 -2.64
CA PRO A 329 3.09 -0.60 -3.66
C PRO A 329 2.95 0.79 -3.04
N ASP A 330 2.51 0.86 -1.80
CA ASP A 330 2.30 2.09 -1.04
C ASP A 330 3.60 2.82 -0.63
N PHE A 331 4.78 2.21 -0.80
CA PHE A 331 6.06 2.80 -0.43
C PHE A 331 6.78 3.56 -1.56
N LEU A 332 6.27 3.52 -2.78
CA LEU A 332 6.84 4.26 -3.90
C LEU A 332 6.06 5.56 -4.15
N ILE A 333 6.10 6.49 -3.20
CA ILE A 333 5.92 7.91 -3.51
C ILE A 333 7.31 8.46 -3.82
N PRO A 334 7.68 8.70 -5.10
CA PRO A 334 8.89 9.45 -5.41
C PRO A 334 8.74 10.85 -4.78
N ARG A 335 9.80 11.37 -4.18
CA ARG A 335 9.88 12.76 -3.73
C ARG A 335 9.44 13.67 -4.87
N ASP A 336 8.38 14.42 -4.68
CA ASP A 336 8.11 15.60 -5.49
C ASP A 336 9.28 16.58 -5.26
N LYS A 337 10.26 16.54 -6.15
CA LYS A 337 11.12 17.70 -6.35
C LYS A 337 10.24 18.71 -7.05
N GLY A 338 9.89 19.76 -6.32
CA GLY A 338 9.20 20.92 -6.88
C GLY A 338 9.86 21.32 -8.19
N ILE A 339 9.07 21.34 -9.25
CA ILE A 339 9.42 22.04 -10.46
C ILE A 339 9.20 23.52 -10.10
N ALA A 340 10.32 24.18 -9.79
CA ALA A 340 10.35 25.64 -9.86
C ALA A 340 10.21 26.00 -11.34
N CYS A 341 9.12 26.63 -11.69
CA CYS A 341 8.91 27.76 -12.61
C CYS A 341 7.45 28.05 -12.65
#